data_175f68bee98c69b38a8235bd7936f088
#
_entry.id   175f68bee98c69b38a8235bd7936f088
#
_cell.length_a   1.000
_cell.length_b   1.000
_cell.length_c   1.000
_cell.angle_alpha   90.00
_cell.angle_beta   90.00
_cell.angle_gamma   90.00
#
_symmetry.space_group_name_H-M   'P 1'
#
loop_
_entity.id
_entity.type
_entity.pdbx_description
1 polymer ?
#
loop_
_entity_poly.entity_id
_entity_poly.type
_entity_poly.pdbx_seq_one_letter_code
_entity_poly.pdbx_strand_id
1 'polypeptide(L)'
;MIHFVIMAQDKIKMHDSASHTTEKDENTELLKEKLLKVNSVLAAHQIALWEININTFECTFTQEYFESLGLDKVGIRYQNLEEFCSFVHPDDKHLVSLDGFQKKLDGFDESNVLRVRCVGAHGEIVWLEDHLLSVEKDKSGNLERLLCYTVNVTGQCEREAHISRVEERNRKIIQALPEFIFILDQDFFIT
;
A
#
# COMPACT_ATOMS: atom_id res chain seq x y z
N MET A 1 3.56 18.68 -1.63
CA MET A 1 2.82 18.79 -0.35
C MET A 1 3.07 17.58 0.55
N ILE A 2 3.05 16.35 0.05
CA ILE A 2 3.26 15.11 0.83
C ILE A 2 4.73 14.91 1.22
N HIS A 3 5.69 15.28 0.35
CA HIS A 3 7.13 15.32 0.69
C HIS A 3 7.42 16.21 1.92
N PHE A 4 6.62 17.23 2.13
CA PHE A 4 6.66 18.08 3.33
C PHE A 4 6.25 17.33 4.62
N VAL A 5 5.43 16.28 4.50
CA VAL A 5 4.92 15.52 5.64
C VAL A 5 6.01 14.65 6.26
N ILE A 6 6.77 13.91 5.46
CA ILE A 6 7.85 13.02 5.93
C ILE A 6 9.04 13.85 6.46
N MET A 7 9.45 14.87 5.72
CA MET A 7 10.55 15.77 6.14
C MET A 7 10.21 16.65 7.35
N ALA A 8 8.91 16.94 7.62
CA ALA A 8 8.50 17.69 8.80
C ALA A 8 8.64 16.88 10.09
N GLN A 9 8.47 15.56 10.05
CA GLN A 9 8.65 14.68 11.21
C GLN A 9 10.11 14.64 11.67
N ASP A 10 11.08 14.57 10.75
CA ASP A 10 12.50 14.54 11.08
C ASP A 10 13.03 15.90 11.58
N LYS A 11 12.55 17.02 11.03
CA LYS A 11 12.91 18.36 11.52
C LYS A 11 12.34 18.68 12.89
N ILE A 12 11.18 18.16 13.24
CA ILE A 12 10.56 18.36 14.56
C ILE A 12 11.39 17.66 15.66
N LYS A 13 12.04 16.53 15.36
CA LYS A 13 12.95 15.84 16.32
C LYS A 13 14.28 16.54 16.55
N MET A 14 14.73 17.42 15.64
CA MET A 14 16.05 18.07 15.71
C MET A 14 16.06 19.49 16.29
N HIS A 15 14.90 20.09 16.61
CA HIS A 15 14.81 21.49 17.05
C HIS A 15 14.21 21.68 18.44
N ASP A 16 14.73 20.94 19.43
CA ASP A 16 14.48 21.23 20.84
C ASP A 16 15.70 21.93 21.47
N SER A 17 16.00 23.14 20.97
CA SER A 17 16.89 24.07 21.64
C SER A 17 16.64 25.53 21.23
N ALA A 18 16.03 26.28 22.17
CA ALA A 18 16.12 27.71 22.44
C ALA A 18 15.54 28.72 21.41
N SER A 19 14.40 29.28 21.79
CA SER A 19 14.02 30.71 21.66
C SER A 19 14.15 31.37 20.29
N HIS A 20 12.99 31.41 19.53
CA HIS A 20 12.53 32.64 18.86
C HIS A 20 11.08 32.49 18.38
N THR A 21 10.22 33.36 18.93
CA THR A 21 8.94 33.89 18.42
C THR A 21 7.73 32.95 18.38
N THR A 22 6.71 33.36 19.12
CA THR A 22 5.34 32.84 19.22
C THR A 22 4.67 32.50 17.88
N GLU A 23 4.96 33.22 16.83
CA GLU A 23 4.40 32.99 15.48
C GLU A 23 4.96 31.74 14.77
N LYS A 24 6.19 31.37 15.08
CA LYS A 24 6.83 30.16 14.55
C LYS A 24 6.34 28.91 15.28
N ASP A 25 6.04 29.06 16.57
CA ASP A 25 5.47 27.99 17.40
C ASP A 25 4.01 27.70 17.05
N GLU A 26 3.20 28.73 16.81
CA GLU A 26 1.80 28.57 16.34
C GLU A 26 1.73 27.90 14.98
N ASN A 27 2.59 28.27 14.06
CA ASN A 27 2.65 27.64 12.72
C ASN A 27 3.10 26.18 12.79
N THR A 28 3.99 25.87 13.73
CA THR A 28 4.47 24.50 13.97
C THR A 28 3.37 23.62 14.57
N GLU A 29 2.63 24.13 15.55
CA GLU A 29 1.52 23.41 16.17
C GLU A 29 0.35 23.20 15.19
N LEU A 30 0.00 24.20 14.40
CA LEU A 30 -1.00 24.07 13.34
C LEU A 30 -0.60 23.02 12.30
N LEU A 31 0.70 22.95 11.96
CA LEU A 31 1.21 21.94 11.03
C LEU A 31 1.14 20.53 11.62
N LYS A 32 1.49 20.37 12.89
CA LYS A 32 1.36 19.09 13.64
C LYS A 32 -0.09 18.63 13.68
N GLU A 33 -1.03 19.54 14.00
CA GLU A 33 -2.46 19.20 14.04
C GLU A 33 -2.98 18.73 12.68
N LYS A 34 -2.61 19.44 11.61
CA LYS A 34 -2.98 19.04 10.23
C LYS A 34 -2.38 17.69 9.86
N LEU A 35 -1.14 17.43 10.25
CA LEU A 35 -0.46 16.18 10.01
C LEU A 35 -1.13 15.00 10.71
N LEU A 36 -1.50 15.19 11.99
CA LEU A 36 -2.24 14.18 12.75
C LEU A 36 -3.60 13.87 12.11
N LYS A 37 -4.32 14.87 11.63
CA LYS A 37 -5.59 14.67 10.93
C LYS A 37 -5.41 13.85 9.64
N VAL A 38 -4.41 14.19 8.83
CA VAL A 38 -4.11 13.44 7.59
C VAL A 38 -3.75 11.99 7.91
N ASN A 39 -2.84 11.76 8.87
CA ASN A 39 -2.45 10.42 9.26
C ASN A 39 -3.63 9.59 9.78
N SER A 40 -4.53 10.20 10.57
CA SER A 40 -5.72 9.51 11.06
C SER A 40 -6.67 9.09 9.94
N VAL A 41 -6.81 9.90 8.89
CA VAL A 41 -7.63 9.55 7.71
C VAL A 41 -6.97 8.42 6.94
N LEU A 42 -5.67 8.48 6.71
CA LEU A 42 -4.93 7.42 6.01
C LEU A 42 -5.02 6.08 6.76
N ALA A 43 -4.79 6.11 8.08
CA ALA A 43 -4.89 4.92 8.93
C ALA A 43 -6.30 4.29 8.92
N ALA A 44 -7.36 5.13 8.97
CA ALA A 44 -8.74 4.65 8.91
C ALA A 44 -9.07 3.92 7.59
N HIS A 45 -8.34 4.21 6.52
CA HIS A 45 -8.49 3.58 5.20
C HIS A 45 -7.43 2.51 4.92
N GLN A 46 -6.62 2.16 5.93
CA GLN A 46 -5.51 1.21 5.81
C GLN A 46 -4.51 1.62 4.71
N ILE A 47 -4.27 2.92 4.59
CA ILE A 47 -3.30 3.51 3.67
C ILE A 47 -2.10 4.00 4.47
N ALA A 48 -0.90 3.67 4.03
CA ALA A 48 0.34 4.09 4.67
C ALA A 48 1.34 4.61 3.64
N LEU A 49 2.06 5.69 4.00
CA LEU A 49 3.04 6.33 3.14
C LEU A 49 4.45 5.84 3.45
N TRP A 50 5.25 5.70 2.43
CA TRP A 50 6.65 5.38 2.55
C TRP A 50 7.46 5.95 1.38
N GLU A 51 8.76 6.05 1.60
CA GLU A 51 9.72 6.57 0.65
C GLU A 51 10.88 5.57 0.50
N ILE A 52 11.42 5.42 -0.70
CA ILE A 52 12.61 4.63 -0.96
C ILE A 52 13.67 5.47 -1.66
N ASN A 53 14.92 5.40 -1.18
CA ASN A 53 16.07 5.89 -1.90
C ASN A 53 16.54 4.83 -2.89
N ILE A 54 16.57 5.17 -4.17
CA ILE A 54 16.88 4.23 -5.26
C ILE A 54 18.35 3.82 -5.27
N ASN A 55 19.24 4.66 -4.73
CA ASN A 55 20.68 4.39 -4.72
C ASN A 55 21.11 3.48 -3.56
N THR A 56 20.44 3.60 -2.39
CA THR A 56 20.78 2.83 -1.18
C THR A 56 19.77 1.72 -0.88
N PHE A 57 18.58 1.76 -1.50
CA PHE A 57 17.42 0.89 -1.21
C PHE A 57 16.91 0.98 0.23
N GLU A 58 17.30 2.02 0.95
CA GLU A 58 16.75 2.33 2.26
C GLU A 58 15.33 2.85 2.14
N CYS A 59 14.46 2.35 3.00
CA CYS A 59 13.06 2.74 3.08
C CYS A 59 12.81 3.62 4.30
N THR A 60 12.05 4.68 4.13
CA THR A 60 11.57 5.54 5.22
C THR A 60 10.04 5.43 5.28
N PHE A 61 9.51 5.13 6.46
CA PHE A 61 8.09 4.90 6.69
C PHE A 61 7.49 5.99 7.57
N THR A 62 6.20 6.27 7.38
CA THR A 62 5.43 7.02 8.38
C THR A 62 5.39 6.25 9.70
N GLN A 63 5.25 6.97 10.82
CA GLN A 63 5.35 6.39 12.16
C GLN A 63 4.41 5.20 12.38
N GLU A 64 3.20 5.24 11.81
CA GLU A 64 2.15 4.23 11.99
C GLU A 64 2.01 3.29 10.79
N TYR A 65 3.03 3.21 9.91
CA TYR A 65 2.98 2.44 8.67
C TYR A 65 2.54 0.99 8.90
N PHE A 66 3.24 0.27 9.74
CA PHE A 66 2.97 -1.15 9.98
C PHE A 66 1.65 -1.40 10.71
N GLU A 67 1.29 -0.52 11.64
CA GLU A 67 0.03 -0.59 12.41
C GLU A 67 -1.17 -0.29 11.51
N SER A 68 -1.10 0.75 10.69
CA SER A 68 -2.17 1.15 9.77
C SER A 68 -2.51 0.05 8.76
N LEU A 69 -1.49 -0.69 8.31
CA LEU A 69 -1.66 -1.81 7.39
C LEU A 69 -1.98 -3.14 8.11
N GLY A 70 -1.92 -3.17 9.45
CA GLY A 70 -2.09 -4.38 10.25
C GLY A 70 -0.96 -5.39 10.12
N LEU A 71 0.20 -4.96 9.62
CA LEU A 71 1.37 -5.82 9.39
C LEU A 71 2.05 -6.24 10.71
N ASP A 72 1.99 -5.39 11.73
CA ASP A 72 2.48 -5.66 13.07
C ASP A 72 1.77 -6.86 13.72
N LYS A 73 0.46 -7.02 13.45
CA LYS A 73 -0.37 -8.12 13.96
C LYS A 73 0.04 -9.49 13.42
N VAL A 74 0.62 -9.52 12.24
CA VAL A 74 1.10 -10.73 11.57
C VAL A 74 2.63 -10.85 11.59
N GLY A 75 3.32 -10.00 12.37
CA GLY A 75 4.76 -10.06 12.58
C GLY A 75 5.61 -9.62 11.39
N ILE A 76 5.06 -8.79 10.49
CA ILE A 76 5.78 -8.25 9.33
C ILE A 76 6.33 -6.87 9.71
N ARG A 77 7.67 -6.74 9.71
CA ARG A 77 8.40 -5.47 9.83
C ARG A 77 9.67 -5.53 8.99
N TYR A 78 10.00 -4.43 8.31
CA TYR A 78 11.20 -4.31 7.47
C TYR A 78 11.68 -2.85 7.42
N GLN A 79 12.96 -2.65 7.09
CA GLN A 79 13.60 -1.34 7.01
C GLN A 79 14.12 -1.03 5.60
N ASN A 80 14.24 -2.03 4.76
CA ASN A 80 14.74 -1.92 3.39
C ASN A 80 14.04 -2.90 2.46
N LEU A 81 14.30 -2.77 1.17
CA LEU A 81 13.67 -3.60 0.15
C LEU A 81 14.06 -5.09 0.27
N GLU A 82 15.28 -5.40 0.69
CA GLU A 82 15.74 -6.79 0.84
C GLU A 82 14.97 -7.51 1.95
N GLU A 83 14.81 -6.86 3.10
CA GLU A 83 13.99 -7.37 4.20
C GLU A 83 12.53 -7.54 3.77
N PHE A 84 11.96 -6.57 3.05
CA PHE A 84 10.61 -6.68 2.49
C PHE A 84 10.47 -7.93 1.61
N CYS A 85 11.43 -8.17 0.71
CA CYS A 85 11.42 -9.35 -0.16
C CYS A 85 11.40 -10.68 0.61
N SER A 86 11.88 -10.70 1.87
CA SER A 86 11.84 -11.91 2.70
C SER A 86 10.42 -12.32 3.10
N PHE A 87 9.52 -11.34 3.25
CA PHE A 87 8.11 -11.56 3.58
C PHE A 87 7.24 -11.81 2.35
N VAL A 88 7.71 -11.50 1.16
CA VAL A 88 6.92 -11.68 -0.06
C VAL A 88 6.77 -13.16 -0.39
N HIS A 89 5.54 -13.56 -0.76
CA HIS A 89 5.21 -14.92 -1.16
C HIS A 89 6.15 -15.42 -2.28
N PRO A 90 6.62 -16.67 -2.26
CA PRO A 90 7.57 -17.18 -3.23
C PRO A 90 7.21 -16.93 -4.70
N ASP A 91 5.92 -17.10 -5.05
CA ASP A 91 5.43 -16.89 -6.41
C ASP A 91 5.52 -15.43 -6.87
N ASP A 92 5.47 -14.46 -5.91
CA ASP A 92 5.43 -13.03 -6.21
C ASP A 92 6.81 -12.37 -6.12
N LYS A 93 7.85 -13.09 -5.66
CA LYS A 93 9.21 -12.54 -5.50
C LYS A 93 9.78 -11.94 -6.78
N HIS A 94 9.41 -12.48 -7.93
CA HIS A 94 9.85 -11.95 -9.22
C HIS A 94 9.32 -10.52 -9.50
N LEU A 95 8.22 -10.12 -8.87
CA LEU A 95 7.60 -8.80 -9.03
C LEU A 95 8.36 -7.70 -8.26
N VAL A 96 9.04 -8.07 -7.17
CA VAL A 96 9.77 -7.17 -6.26
C VAL A 96 11.28 -7.31 -6.37
N SER A 97 11.77 -8.06 -7.36
CA SER A 97 13.21 -8.12 -7.65
C SER A 97 13.73 -6.76 -8.12
N LEU A 98 15.01 -6.48 -7.88
CA LEU A 98 15.65 -5.24 -8.34
C LEU A 98 15.44 -5.03 -9.84
N ASP A 99 15.57 -6.08 -10.65
CA ASP A 99 15.33 -6.04 -12.10
C ASP A 99 13.86 -5.77 -12.43
N GLY A 100 12.93 -6.34 -11.67
CA GLY A 100 11.49 -6.10 -11.82
C GLY A 100 11.11 -4.68 -11.47
N PHE A 101 11.72 -4.14 -10.40
CA PHE A 101 11.53 -2.77 -9.97
C PHE A 101 12.10 -1.77 -11.00
N GLN A 102 13.32 -2.00 -11.49
CA GLN A 102 13.96 -1.16 -12.50
C GLN A 102 13.15 -1.12 -13.81
N LYS A 103 12.67 -2.27 -14.29
CA LYS A 103 11.83 -2.35 -15.49
C LYS A 103 10.52 -1.58 -15.35
N LYS A 104 9.93 -1.55 -14.16
CA LYS A 104 8.73 -0.74 -13.88
C LYS A 104 9.02 0.74 -13.88
N LEU A 105 10.20 1.16 -13.40
CA LEU A 105 10.64 2.56 -13.42
C LEU A 105 10.93 3.05 -14.84
N ASP A 106 11.50 2.21 -15.70
CA ASP A 106 11.81 2.54 -17.10
C ASP A 106 10.53 2.71 -17.96
N GLY A 107 9.45 2.05 -17.60
CA GLY A 107 8.11 2.14 -18.22
C GLY A 107 7.11 2.92 -17.37
N PHE A 108 7.57 3.92 -16.63
CA PHE A 108 6.75 4.63 -15.66
C PHE A 108 5.51 5.26 -16.28
N ASP A 109 4.35 4.73 -15.88
CA ASP A 109 3.01 5.26 -16.09
C ASP A 109 2.36 5.40 -14.68
N GLU A 110 1.57 6.45 -14.48
CA GLU A 110 0.83 6.70 -13.22
C GLU A 110 -0.10 5.54 -12.82
N SER A 111 -0.34 4.58 -13.72
CA SER A 111 -1.08 3.34 -13.48
C SER A 111 -0.25 2.20 -12.88
N ASN A 112 1.03 2.41 -12.57
CA ASN A 112 1.90 1.36 -12.03
C ASN A 112 1.56 1.01 -10.58
N VAL A 113 0.64 0.07 -10.46
CA VAL A 113 0.25 -0.55 -9.19
C VAL A 113 0.99 -1.88 -9.05
N LEU A 114 1.63 -2.08 -7.91
CA LEU A 114 2.26 -3.34 -7.55
C LEU A 114 1.41 -4.05 -6.49
N ARG A 115 0.76 -5.15 -6.85
CA ARG A 115 0.03 -5.99 -5.89
C ARG A 115 0.83 -7.24 -5.60
N VAL A 116 1.11 -7.52 -4.32
CA VAL A 116 1.90 -8.66 -3.85
C VAL A 116 1.28 -9.30 -2.62
N ARG A 117 1.54 -10.58 -2.46
CA ARG A 117 1.24 -11.33 -1.23
C ARG A 117 2.44 -11.27 -0.31
N CYS A 118 2.19 -10.90 0.94
CA CYS A 118 3.17 -11.06 2.03
C CYS A 118 2.73 -12.18 2.95
N VAL A 119 3.70 -12.92 3.49
CA VAL A 119 3.49 -14.05 4.40
C VAL A 119 3.88 -13.61 5.81
N GLY A 120 2.91 -13.62 6.72
CA GLY A 120 3.11 -13.33 8.13
C GLY A 120 3.82 -14.46 8.88
N ALA A 121 4.14 -14.21 10.14
CA ALA A 121 4.93 -15.11 11.00
C ALA A 121 4.29 -16.48 11.22
N HIS A 122 2.97 -16.59 11.12
CA HIS A 122 2.23 -17.85 11.26
C HIS A 122 1.64 -18.36 9.94
N GLY A 123 2.09 -17.81 8.82
CA GLY A 123 1.65 -18.20 7.48
C GLY A 123 0.40 -17.47 6.97
N GLU A 124 -0.05 -16.43 7.65
CA GLU A 124 -1.14 -15.58 7.18
C GLU A 124 -0.74 -14.87 5.88
N ILE A 125 -1.66 -14.78 4.94
CA ILE A 125 -1.45 -14.06 3.70
C ILE A 125 -2.05 -12.66 3.82
N VAL A 126 -1.21 -11.65 3.63
CA VAL A 126 -1.61 -10.25 3.53
C VAL A 126 -1.37 -9.76 2.11
N TRP A 127 -2.39 -9.21 1.48
CA TRP A 127 -2.29 -8.60 0.16
C TRP A 127 -1.99 -7.11 0.30
N LEU A 128 -0.86 -6.70 -0.22
CA LEU A 128 -0.45 -5.30 -0.27
C LEU A 128 -0.51 -4.79 -1.70
N GLU A 129 -0.94 -3.57 -1.86
CA GLU A 129 -0.98 -2.86 -3.12
C GLU A 129 -0.21 -1.55 -2.98
N ASP A 130 0.93 -1.46 -3.66
CA ASP A 130 1.81 -0.29 -3.67
C ASP A 130 1.53 0.59 -4.88
N HIS A 131 1.37 1.87 -4.62
CA HIS A 131 1.14 2.90 -5.61
C HIS A 131 2.26 3.94 -5.56
N LEU A 132 2.80 4.30 -6.70
CA LEU A 132 3.77 5.37 -6.80
C LEU A 132 3.05 6.72 -6.88
N LEU A 133 3.42 7.65 -5.98
CA LEU A 133 2.85 9.00 -5.91
C LEU A 133 3.71 10.04 -6.62
N SER A 134 5.01 9.98 -6.42
CA SER A 134 5.94 10.94 -7.01
C SER A 134 7.35 10.40 -7.11
N VAL A 135 8.10 11.00 -8.00
CA VAL A 135 9.49 10.67 -8.30
C VAL A 135 10.34 11.91 -8.12
N GLU A 136 11.41 11.80 -7.33
CA GLU A 136 12.45 12.83 -7.27
C GLU A 136 13.66 12.42 -8.09
N LYS A 137 14.24 13.39 -8.79
CA LYS A 137 15.46 13.23 -9.59
C LYS A 137 16.58 14.07 -9.00
N ASP A 138 17.80 13.55 -9.12
CA ASP A 138 19.02 14.30 -8.81
C ASP A 138 19.25 15.45 -9.81
N LYS A 139 20.29 16.26 -9.57
CA LYS A 139 20.65 17.38 -10.46
C LYS A 139 21.05 16.93 -11.88
N SER A 140 21.36 15.67 -12.06
CA SER A 140 21.73 15.06 -13.33
C SER A 140 20.54 14.44 -14.07
N GLY A 141 19.34 14.43 -13.43
CA GLY A 141 18.12 13.87 -14.00
C GLY A 141 17.91 12.39 -13.71
N ASN A 142 18.79 11.74 -12.92
CA ASN A 142 18.61 10.36 -12.51
C ASN A 142 17.62 10.26 -11.34
N LEU A 143 16.92 9.12 -11.26
CA LEU A 143 16.04 8.82 -10.14
C LEU A 143 16.83 8.77 -8.84
N GLU A 144 16.36 9.49 -7.82
CA GLU A 144 16.95 9.52 -6.49
C GLU A 144 16.02 8.93 -5.45
N ARG A 145 14.74 9.35 -5.45
CA ARG A 145 13.74 8.91 -4.47
C ARG A 145 12.39 8.67 -5.11
N LEU A 146 11.66 7.73 -4.55
CA LEU A 146 10.26 7.48 -4.86
C LEU A 146 9.43 7.64 -3.60
N LEU A 147 8.35 8.38 -3.71
CA LEU A 147 7.30 8.44 -2.68
C LEU A 147 6.15 7.53 -3.11
N CYS A 148 5.79 6.63 -2.24
CA CYS A 148 4.77 5.61 -2.47
C CYS A 148 3.72 5.61 -1.37
N TYR A 149 2.57 5.00 -1.64
CA TYR A 149 1.65 4.57 -0.61
C TYR A 149 1.27 3.11 -0.80
N THR A 150 1.05 2.45 0.32
CA THR A 150 0.59 1.06 0.37
C THR A 150 -0.81 0.99 0.92
N VAL A 151 -1.62 0.11 0.34
CA VAL A 151 -2.95 -0.25 0.84
C VAL A 151 -2.99 -1.73 1.19
N ASN A 152 -3.56 -2.07 2.34
CA ASN A 152 -3.89 -3.46 2.64
C ASN A 152 -5.22 -3.82 1.96
N VAL A 153 -5.14 -4.62 0.91
CA VAL A 153 -6.31 -5.05 0.11
C VAL A 153 -6.74 -6.50 0.39
N THR A 154 -6.28 -7.09 1.50
CA THR A 154 -6.58 -8.49 1.88
C THR A 154 -8.08 -8.74 1.89
N GLY A 155 -8.84 -7.91 2.60
CA GLY A 155 -10.29 -8.08 2.68
C GLY A 155 -11.01 -7.89 1.34
N GLN A 156 -10.45 -7.09 0.43
CA GLN A 156 -10.98 -6.98 -0.93
C GLN A 156 -10.71 -8.25 -1.73
N CYS A 157 -9.48 -8.75 -1.74
CA CYS A 157 -9.09 -9.97 -2.45
C CYS A 157 -9.88 -11.20 -1.94
N GLU A 158 -10.12 -11.30 -0.64
CA GLU A 158 -10.92 -12.37 -0.05
C GLU A 158 -12.38 -12.33 -0.51
N ARG A 159 -12.99 -11.13 -0.58
CA ARG A 159 -14.36 -10.97 -1.11
C ARG A 159 -14.44 -11.32 -2.58
N GLU A 160 -13.51 -10.86 -3.40
CA GLU A 160 -13.44 -11.18 -4.83
C GLU A 160 -13.29 -12.69 -5.07
N ALA A 161 -12.41 -13.35 -4.32
CA ALA A 161 -12.21 -14.79 -4.39
C ALA A 161 -13.45 -15.57 -3.89
N HIS A 162 -14.18 -15.05 -2.91
CA HIS A 162 -15.44 -15.65 -2.46
C HIS A 162 -16.51 -15.58 -3.54
N ILE A 163 -16.74 -14.41 -4.13
CA ILE A 163 -17.69 -14.20 -5.21
C ILE A 163 -17.38 -15.14 -6.37
N SER A 164 -16.15 -15.17 -6.84
CA SER A 164 -15.74 -16.04 -7.95
C SER A 164 -16.00 -17.52 -7.68
N ARG A 165 -15.72 -17.98 -6.45
CA ARG A 165 -16.02 -19.38 -6.04
C ARG A 165 -17.50 -19.69 -6.05
N VAL A 166 -18.35 -18.76 -5.61
CA VAL A 166 -19.80 -18.92 -5.61
C VAL A 166 -20.34 -18.97 -7.06
N GLU A 167 -19.87 -18.08 -7.91
CA GLU A 167 -20.24 -18.06 -9.34
C GLU A 167 -19.82 -19.34 -10.06
N GLU A 168 -18.60 -19.80 -9.84
CA GLU A 168 -18.12 -21.06 -10.44
C GLU A 168 -18.92 -22.26 -9.94
N ARG A 169 -19.24 -22.30 -8.64
CA ARG A 169 -20.10 -23.35 -8.09
C ARG A 169 -21.49 -23.34 -8.72
N ASN A 170 -22.11 -22.16 -8.82
CA ASN A 170 -23.43 -22.02 -9.44
C ASN A 170 -23.40 -22.46 -10.89
N ARG A 171 -22.39 -22.05 -11.66
CA ARG A 171 -22.19 -22.48 -13.05
C ARG A 171 -22.07 -24.00 -13.18
N LYS A 172 -21.29 -24.65 -12.30
CA LYS A 172 -21.17 -26.11 -12.28
C LYS A 172 -22.48 -26.81 -11.96
N ILE A 173 -23.27 -26.27 -11.01
CA ILE A 173 -24.58 -26.80 -10.68
C ILE A 173 -25.52 -26.71 -11.91
N ILE A 174 -25.59 -25.55 -12.55
CA ILE A 174 -26.44 -25.34 -13.72
C ILE A 174 -26.04 -26.31 -14.87
N GLN A 175 -24.74 -26.47 -15.11
CA GLN A 175 -24.22 -27.38 -16.15
C GLN A 175 -24.46 -28.87 -15.84
N ALA A 176 -24.57 -29.24 -14.56
CA ALA A 176 -24.80 -30.61 -14.12
C ALA A 176 -26.28 -31.01 -14.12
N LEU A 177 -27.19 -30.04 -14.25
CA LEU A 177 -28.61 -30.33 -14.29
C LEU A 177 -29.00 -30.85 -15.67
N PRO A 178 -29.63 -32.04 -15.77
CA PRO A 178 -29.99 -32.66 -17.04
C PRO A 178 -31.24 -32.04 -17.67
N GLU A 179 -31.89 -31.08 -17.02
CA GLU A 179 -33.14 -30.45 -17.43
C GLU A 179 -32.94 -28.97 -17.75
N PHE A 180 -33.86 -28.40 -18.54
CA PHE A 180 -33.86 -26.97 -18.83
C PHE A 180 -34.28 -26.18 -17.59
N ILE A 181 -33.52 -25.15 -17.24
CA ILE A 181 -33.84 -24.21 -16.17
C ILE A 181 -34.40 -22.96 -16.83
N PHE A 182 -35.60 -22.55 -16.41
CA PHE A 182 -36.21 -21.29 -16.79
C PHE A 182 -36.21 -20.36 -15.57
N ILE A 183 -35.75 -19.12 -15.76
CA ILE A 183 -35.93 -18.07 -14.79
C ILE A 183 -37.17 -17.29 -15.19
N LEU A 184 -38.13 -17.20 -14.25
CA LEU A 184 -39.34 -16.47 -14.45
C LEU A 184 -39.34 -15.19 -13.62
N ASP A 185 -39.83 -14.09 -14.15
CA ASP A 185 -40.13 -12.90 -13.37
C ASP A 185 -41.42 -13.10 -12.53
N GLN A 186 -41.79 -12.05 -11.78
CA GLN A 186 -42.97 -12.08 -10.93
C GLN A 186 -44.31 -12.23 -11.68
N ASP A 187 -44.29 -12.02 -13.02
CA ASP A 187 -45.43 -12.18 -13.93
C ASP A 187 -45.34 -13.50 -14.73
N PHE A 188 -44.45 -14.41 -14.36
CA PHE A 188 -44.19 -15.72 -14.95
C PHE A 188 -43.68 -15.68 -16.41
N PHE A 189 -43.05 -14.58 -16.83
CA PHE A 189 -42.33 -14.54 -18.10
C PHE A 189 -40.88 -15.00 -17.93
N ILE A 190 -40.36 -15.67 -18.99
CA ILE A 190 -38.95 -16.09 -19.06
C ILE A 190 -38.08 -14.84 -19.27
N THR A 191 -37.10 -14.63 -18.40
CA THR A 191 -36.16 -13.52 -18.48
C THR A 191 -34.77 -13.99 -18.90
#